data_7b07b3ed110a3a7be4f0cc75cf36cf75
#
_entry.id   7b07b3ed110a3a7be4f0cc75cf36cf75
#
_cell.length_a   1.000
_cell.length_b   1.000
_cell.length_c   1.000
_cell.angle_alpha   90.00
_cell.angle_beta   90.00
_cell.angle_gamma   90.00
#
_symmetry.space_group_name_H-M   'P 1'
#
loop_
_entity.id
_entity.type
_entity.pdbx_description
1 polymer ?
#
loop_
_entity_poly.entity_id
_entity_poly.type
_entity_poly.pdbx_seq_one_letter_code
_entity_poly.pdbx_strand_id
1 'polypeptide(L)'
;MILTAFPVGFVAGLFGIGGGLITVPFLYYIFNSLGVDQQYLMHLAVGTSFAIIIPTSTVSVLTHHKFKAVDFEIVKNYGLFVVVGVILGTIFAASLKTKTLILFFSIVILLLSIYLLLIKEKEKSIILPIKLHLKIILGTIVGFISAPMNWGSHMNVPILKFFGYSINKAIGSAAAIGFLISLFGAIGFLISGSYLKTNLPLSVGFLNIPAFLIFIPITTFMARIGARTVHKIDKNKISKIFGIFLLIVASKFLYEYFQI
;
A
#
# COMPACT_ATOMS: atom_id res chain seq x y z
N MET A 1 8.95 -12.45 12.56
CA MET A 1 7.57 -11.99 12.30
C MET A 1 7.04 -11.06 13.39
N ILE A 2 6.97 -11.46 14.69
CA ILE A 2 6.42 -10.60 15.76
C ILE A 2 7.17 -9.28 15.87
N LEU A 3 8.50 -9.30 16.01
CA LEU A 3 9.32 -8.10 16.15
C LEU A 3 9.22 -7.14 14.95
N THR A 4 9.03 -7.66 13.75
CA THR A 4 8.90 -6.84 12.53
C THR A 4 7.51 -6.22 12.39
N ALA A 5 6.47 -6.82 12.97
CA ALA A 5 5.11 -6.30 12.92
C ALA A 5 4.95 -4.99 13.72
N PHE A 6 5.76 -4.76 14.78
CA PHE A 6 5.73 -3.52 15.56
C PHE A 6 6.08 -2.27 14.73
N PRO A 7 7.28 -2.17 14.11
CA PRO A 7 7.62 -1.02 13.30
C PRO A 7 6.69 -0.89 12.09
N VAL A 8 6.28 -2.00 11.46
CA VAL A 8 5.33 -1.99 10.33
C VAL A 8 4.02 -1.31 10.73
N GLY A 9 3.39 -1.73 11.81
CA GLY A 9 2.15 -1.16 12.29
C GLY A 9 2.28 0.31 12.71
N PHE A 10 3.36 0.65 13.43
CA PHE A 10 3.61 2.03 13.87
C PHE A 10 3.74 2.99 12.68
N VAL A 11 4.57 2.66 11.70
CA VAL A 11 4.80 3.49 10.52
C VAL A 11 3.55 3.52 9.62
N ALA A 12 2.82 2.40 9.51
CA ALA A 12 1.53 2.36 8.83
C ALA A 12 0.54 3.36 9.41
N GLY A 13 0.43 3.42 10.74
CA GLY A 13 -0.41 4.38 11.43
C GLY A 13 0.08 5.81 11.33
N LEU A 14 1.38 6.02 11.44
CA LEU A 14 2.02 7.33 11.40
C LEU A 14 1.78 8.06 10.06
N PHE A 15 1.80 7.33 8.96
CA PHE A 15 1.56 7.88 7.63
C PHE A 15 0.09 7.75 7.17
N GLY A 16 -0.75 6.99 7.89
CA GLY A 16 -2.15 6.78 7.52
C GLY A 16 -2.37 5.98 6.23
N ILE A 17 -1.37 5.22 5.78
CA ILE A 17 -1.22 4.67 4.42
C ILE A 17 -1.38 3.15 4.33
N GLY A 18 -1.89 2.53 5.41
CA GLY A 18 -2.09 1.09 5.43
C GLY A 18 -0.81 0.24 5.54
N GLY A 19 0.37 0.82 5.33
CA GLY A 19 1.67 0.17 5.59
C GLY A 19 2.21 -0.78 4.53
N GLY A 20 1.59 -0.90 3.36
CA GLY A 20 1.99 -1.86 2.31
C GLY A 20 3.44 -1.75 1.88
N LEU A 21 3.91 -0.51 1.65
CA LEU A 21 5.29 -0.23 1.25
C LEU A 21 6.35 -0.71 2.26
N ILE A 22 5.93 -0.96 3.50
CA ILE A 22 6.80 -1.44 4.56
C ILE A 22 6.57 -2.93 4.79
N THR A 23 5.30 -3.35 4.79
CA THR A 23 4.93 -4.75 5.03
C THR A 23 5.52 -5.67 3.97
N VAL A 24 5.48 -5.28 2.69
CA VAL A 24 5.99 -6.09 1.58
C VAL A 24 7.48 -6.42 1.73
N PRO A 25 8.40 -5.45 1.95
CA PRO A 25 9.81 -5.76 2.18
C PRO A 25 10.05 -6.69 3.35
N PHE A 26 9.39 -6.44 4.49
CA PHE A 26 9.56 -7.29 5.68
C PHE A 26 9.08 -8.72 5.41
N LEU A 27 7.91 -8.89 4.79
CA LEU A 27 7.40 -10.22 4.44
C LEU A 27 8.28 -10.91 3.41
N TYR A 28 8.79 -10.19 2.41
CA TYR A 28 9.70 -10.73 1.42
C TYR A 28 10.93 -11.37 2.07
N TYR A 29 11.63 -10.64 2.95
CA TYR A 29 12.81 -11.16 3.63
C TYR A 29 12.49 -12.26 4.65
N ILE A 30 11.34 -12.19 5.32
CA ILE A 30 10.88 -13.25 6.22
C ILE A 30 10.62 -14.53 5.42
N PHE A 31 9.88 -14.44 4.32
CA PHE A 31 9.55 -15.61 3.51
C PHE A 31 10.80 -16.19 2.82
N ASN A 32 11.71 -15.34 2.38
CA ASN A 32 13.00 -15.77 1.85
C ASN A 32 13.81 -16.55 2.88
N SER A 33 13.88 -16.07 4.14
CA SER A 33 14.56 -16.75 5.23
C SER A 33 13.88 -18.06 5.67
N LEU A 34 12.60 -18.23 5.36
CA LEU A 34 11.85 -19.46 5.60
C LEU A 34 11.94 -20.47 4.44
N GLY A 35 12.71 -20.16 3.39
CA GLY A 35 12.90 -21.04 2.25
C GLY A 35 11.70 -21.13 1.30
N VAL A 36 10.85 -20.10 1.25
CA VAL A 36 9.75 -20.04 0.28
C VAL A 36 10.32 -19.97 -1.13
N ASP A 37 9.69 -20.68 -2.07
CA ASP A 37 10.08 -20.74 -3.47
C ASP A 37 10.24 -19.33 -4.06
N GLN A 38 11.42 -19.06 -4.62
CA GLN A 38 11.77 -17.78 -5.24
C GLN A 38 10.83 -17.40 -6.38
N GLN A 39 10.22 -18.37 -7.05
CA GLN A 39 9.29 -18.10 -8.14
C GLN A 39 8.09 -17.26 -7.69
N TYR A 40 7.58 -17.48 -6.47
CA TYR A 40 6.37 -16.84 -5.96
C TYR A 40 6.59 -15.96 -4.73
N LEU A 41 7.84 -15.78 -4.33
CA LEU A 41 8.21 -15.08 -3.10
C LEU A 41 7.62 -13.66 -3.02
N MET A 42 7.79 -12.87 -4.08
CA MET A 42 7.24 -11.51 -4.14
C MET A 42 5.71 -11.49 -4.19
N HIS A 43 5.10 -12.43 -4.90
CA HIS A 43 3.64 -12.56 -4.97
C HIS A 43 3.03 -12.86 -3.58
N LEU A 44 3.66 -13.80 -2.85
CA LEU A 44 3.23 -14.13 -1.49
C LEU A 44 3.37 -12.95 -0.54
N ALA A 45 4.48 -12.20 -0.63
CA ALA A 45 4.72 -11.01 0.19
C ALA A 45 3.67 -9.92 -0.08
N VAL A 46 3.39 -9.61 -1.36
CA VAL A 46 2.40 -8.60 -1.76
C VAL A 46 0.99 -9.03 -1.39
N GLY A 47 0.58 -10.25 -1.73
CA GLY A 47 -0.76 -10.76 -1.44
C GLY A 47 -1.05 -10.83 0.07
N THR A 48 -0.12 -11.35 0.87
CA THR A 48 -0.24 -11.38 2.34
C THR A 48 -0.30 -9.96 2.92
N SER A 49 0.49 -9.04 2.37
CA SER A 49 0.48 -7.64 2.79
C SER A 49 -0.89 -6.99 2.56
N PHE A 50 -1.54 -7.22 1.41
CA PHE A 50 -2.90 -6.74 1.17
C PHE A 50 -3.88 -7.23 2.22
N ALA A 51 -3.84 -8.51 2.57
CA ALA A 51 -4.71 -9.07 3.60
C ALA A 51 -4.48 -8.42 4.97
N ILE A 52 -3.22 -8.20 5.38
CA ILE A 52 -2.86 -7.54 6.64
C ILE A 52 -3.37 -6.10 6.69
N ILE A 53 -3.43 -5.40 5.55
CA ILE A 53 -3.86 -4.01 5.49
C ILE A 53 -5.38 -3.86 5.64
N ILE A 54 -6.19 -4.85 5.30
CA ILE A 54 -7.66 -4.77 5.40
C ILE A 54 -8.08 -4.33 6.81
N PRO A 55 -7.73 -5.01 7.90
CA PRO A 55 -8.14 -4.59 9.24
C PRO A 55 -7.49 -3.27 9.69
N THR A 56 -6.25 -2.99 9.31
CA THR A 56 -5.59 -1.72 9.67
C THR A 56 -6.21 -0.53 8.96
N SER A 57 -6.54 -0.65 7.68
CA SER A 57 -7.25 0.39 6.92
C SER A 57 -8.69 0.56 7.38
N THR A 58 -9.37 -0.51 7.78
CA THR A 58 -10.71 -0.41 8.40
C THR A 58 -10.70 0.49 9.62
N VAL A 59 -9.75 0.29 10.54
CA VAL A 59 -9.60 1.13 11.73
C VAL A 59 -9.30 2.58 11.34
N SER A 60 -8.46 2.79 10.32
CA SER A 60 -8.15 4.13 9.80
C SER A 60 -9.40 4.82 9.24
N VAL A 61 -10.16 4.14 8.38
CA VAL A 61 -11.42 4.66 7.80
C VAL A 61 -12.43 5.03 8.90
N LEU A 62 -12.66 4.14 9.86
CA LEU A 62 -13.58 4.38 10.96
C LEU A 62 -13.15 5.59 11.80
N THR A 63 -11.85 5.77 12.01
CA THR A 63 -11.30 6.91 12.73
C THR A 63 -11.53 8.21 11.95
N HIS A 64 -11.19 8.26 10.67
CA HIS A 64 -11.39 9.42 9.82
C HIS A 64 -12.87 9.75 9.61
N HIS A 65 -13.73 8.74 9.57
CA HIS A 65 -15.16 8.92 9.45
C HIS A 65 -15.75 9.64 10.70
N LYS A 66 -15.30 9.31 11.91
CA LYS A 66 -15.71 10.02 13.15
C LYS A 66 -15.39 11.52 13.09
N PHE A 67 -14.32 11.90 12.40
CA PHE A 67 -13.93 13.30 12.18
C PHE A 67 -14.56 13.93 10.93
N LYS A 68 -15.55 13.27 10.31
CA LYS A 68 -16.22 13.72 9.04
C LYS A 68 -15.22 14.00 7.91
N ALA A 69 -14.07 13.31 7.92
CA ALA A 69 -12.99 13.48 6.95
C ALA A 69 -13.11 12.55 5.74
N VAL A 70 -14.05 11.60 5.73
CA VAL A 70 -14.30 10.69 4.61
C VAL A 70 -15.44 11.25 3.77
N ASP A 71 -15.16 11.47 2.49
CA ASP A 71 -16.15 11.83 1.48
C ASP A 71 -16.53 10.58 0.67
N PHE A 72 -17.68 9.98 1.02
CA PHE A 72 -18.12 8.74 0.38
C PHE A 72 -18.54 8.92 -1.08
N GLU A 73 -18.89 10.12 -1.50
CA GLU A 73 -19.22 10.39 -2.90
C GLU A 73 -17.97 10.22 -3.78
N ILE A 74 -16.83 10.79 -3.37
CA ILE A 74 -15.58 10.60 -4.11
C ILE A 74 -15.09 9.15 -4.02
N VAL A 75 -15.25 8.49 -2.88
CA VAL A 75 -14.89 7.08 -2.73
C VAL A 75 -15.70 6.23 -3.71
N LYS A 76 -16.99 6.49 -3.89
CA LYS A 76 -17.83 5.80 -4.87
C LYS A 76 -17.46 6.17 -6.31
N ASN A 77 -17.33 7.45 -6.62
CA ASN A 77 -17.21 7.93 -8.01
C ASN A 77 -15.80 7.83 -8.59
N TYR A 78 -14.76 7.86 -7.74
CA TYR A 78 -13.37 7.71 -8.14
C TYR A 78 -12.82 6.33 -7.72
N GLY A 79 -13.14 5.87 -6.50
CA GLY A 79 -12.68 4.61 -5.96
C GLY A 79 -13.13 3.40 -6.78
N LEU A 80 -14.31 3.46 -7.46
CA LEU A 80 -14.75 2.42 -8.38
C LEU A 80 -13.74 2.19 -9.52
N PHE A 81 -13.22 3.26 -10.12
CA PHE A 81 -12.21 3.14 -11.19
C PHE A 81 -10.86 2.66 -10.65
N VAL A 82 -10.54 3.04 -9.41
CA VAL A 82 -9.35 2.49 -8.72
C VAL A 82 -9.51 0.97 -8.54
N VAL A 83 -10.68 0.49 -8.12
CA VAL A 83 -10.96 -0.97 -7.99
C VAL A 83 -10.81 -1.68 -9.33
N VAL A 84 -11.36 -1.13 -10.43
CA VAL A 84 -11.15 -1.69 -11.77
C VAL A 84 -9.65 -1.79 -12.08
N GLY A 85 -8.90 -0.73 -11.80
CA GLY A 85 -7.44 -0.73 -11.97
C GLY A 85 -6.75 -1.81 -11.12
N VAL A 86 -7.15 -1.99 -9.86
CA VAL A 86 -6.58 -3.02 -8.97
C VAL A 86 -6.85 -4.43 -9.52
N ILE A 87 -8.06 -4.70 -10.00
CA ILE A 87 -8.38 -6.02 -10.57
C ILE A 87 -7.48 -6.31 -11.79
N LEU A 88 -7.38 -5.36 -12.73
CA LEU A 88 -6.49 -5.48 -13.89
C LEU A 88 -5.02 -5.61 -13.47
N GLY A 89 -4.60 -4.83 -12.49
CA GLY A 89 -3.23 -4.83 -11.98
C GLY A 89 -2.86 -6.11 -11.23
N THR A 90 -3.81 -6.75 -10.52
CA THR A 90 -3.55 -8.05 -9.86
C THR A 90 -3.40 -9.18 -10.87
N ILE A 91 -4.22 -9.20 -11.93
CA ILE A 91 -4.08 -10.16 -13.03
C ILE A 91 -2.71 -9.98 -13.71
N PHE A 92 -2.34 -8.74 -14.00
CA PHE A 92 -1.03 -8.42 -14.57
C PHE A 92 0.11 -8.84 -13.63
N ALA A 93 0.06 -8.47 -12.34
CA ALA A 93 1.08 -8.81 -11.36
C ALA A 93 1.24 -10.34 -11.22
N ALA A 94 0.15 -11.09 -11.22
CA ALA A 94 0.18 -12.56 -11.13
C ALA A 94 0.84 -13.23 -12.35
N SER A 95 0.84 -12.58 -13.51
CA SER A 95 1.49 -13.07 -14.74
C SER A 95 2.99 -12.78 -14.80
N LEU A 96 3.50 -11.89 -13.93
CA LEU A 96 4.90 -11.50 -13.90
C LEU A 96 5.74 -12.50 -13.10
N LYS A 97 7.03 -12.59 -13.43
CA LYS A 97 8.02 -13.30 -12.59
C LYS A 97 8.35 -12.46 -11.36
N THR A 98 8.69 -13.12 -10.24
CA THR A 98 9.15 -12.44 -9.02
C THR A 98 10.24 -11.39 -9.30
N LYS A 99 11.22 -11.72 -10.14
CA LYS A 99 12.29 -10.80 -10.56
C LYS A 99 11.74 -9.49 -11.17
N THR A 100 10.76 -9.58 -12.05
CA THR A 100 10.10 -8.40 -12.67
C THR A 100 9.31 -7.59 -11.65
N LEU A 101 8.61 -8.27 -10.72
CA LEU A 101 7.90 -7.58 -9.63
C LEU A 101 8.86 -6.85 -8.69
N ILE A 102 10.03 -7.44 -8.38
CA ILE A 102 11.09 -6.80 -7.59
C ILE A 102 11.57 -5.53 -8.28
N LEU A 103 11.86 -5.60 -9.58
CA LEU A 103 12.30 -4.43 -10.35
C LEU A 103 11.25 -3.32 -10.34
N PHE A 104 10.00 -3.68 -10.64
CA PHE A 104 8.88 -2.73 -10.66
C PHE A 104 8.70 -2.05 -9.29
N PHE A 105 8.69 -2.85 -8.22
CA PHE A 105 8.61 -2.39 -6.85
C PHE A 105 9.76 -1.44 -6.48
N SER A 106 11.00 -1.81 -6.85
CA SER A 106 12.20 -1.02 -6.59
C SER A 106 12.16 0.34 -7.26
N ILE A 107 11.82 0.39 -8.56
CA ILE A 107 11.76 1.63 -9.33
C ILE A 107 10.75 2.59 -8.73
N VAL A 108 9.57 2.11 -8.41
CA VAL A 108 8.52 3.00 -7.92
C VAL A 108 8.79 3.47 -6.49
N ILE A 109 9.33 2.60 -5.61
CA ILE A 109 9.75 3.04 -4.28
C ILE A 109 10.90 4.05 -4.39
N LEU A 110 11.83 3.87 -5.32
CA LEU A 110 12.91 4.82 -5.56
C LEU A 110 12.36 6.19 -5.97
N LEU A 111 11.44 6.23 -6.92
CA LEU A 111 10.78 7.46 -7.35
C LEU A 111 10.02 8.15 -6.21
N LEU A 112 9.30 7.35 -5.40
CA LEU A 112 8.62 7.87 -4.22
C LEU A 112 9.60 8.42 -3.16
N SER A 113 10.70 7.72 -2.93
CA SER A 113 11.76 8.17 -2.02
C SER A 113 12.31 9.53 -2.46
N ILE A 114 12.68 9.66 -3.74
CA ILE A 114 13.16 10.93 -4.31
C ILE A 114 12.12 12.03 -4.17
N TYR A 115 10.85 11.73 -4.47
CA TYR A 115 9.75 12.66 -4.28
C TYR A 115 9.66 13.17 -2.83
N LEU A 116 9.68 12.28 -1.84
CA LEU A 116 9.57 12.64 -0.42
C LEU A 116 10.78 13.41 0.11
N LEU A 117 11.97 13.17 -0.46
CA LEU A 117 13.20 13.85 -0.07
C LEU A 117 13.33 15.25 -0.68
N LEU A 118 12.90 15.44 -1.93
CA LEU A 118 13.11 16.66 -2.68
C LEU A 118 11.93 17.63 -2.64
N ILE A 119 10.68 17.13 -2.57
CA ILE A 119 9.51 17.99 -2.69
C ILE A 119 9.02 18.40 -1.31
N LYS A 120 9.10 19.71 -1.04
CA LYS A 120 8.41 20.33 0.09
C LYS A 120 6.94 20.52 -0.29
N GLU A 121 6.04 20.02 0.54
CA GLU A 121 4.59 20.26 0.35
C GLU A 121 4.31 21.77 0.37
N LYS A 122 3.93 22.31 -0.80
CA LYS A 122 3.35 23.66 -0.89
C LYS A 122 1.83 23.52 -0.85
N GLU A 123 1.21 24.22 0.09
CA GLU A 123 -0.26 24.33 0.20
C GLU A 123 -0.83 25.21 -0.94
N LYS A 124 -0.81 24.75 -2.16
CA LYS A 124 -1.61 25.37 -3.23
C LYS A 124 -2.52 24.29 -3.81
N SER A 125 -3.77 24.29 -3.36
CA SER A 125 -4.85 23.56 -4.04
C SER A 125 -5.41 24.42 -5.15
N ILE A 126 -5.14 24.06 -6.39
CA ILE A 126 -5.86 24.58 -7.55
C ILE A 126 -7.11 23.71 -7.69
N ILE A 127 -8.28 24.28 -7.38
CA ILE A 127 -9.55 23.57 -7.54
C ILE A 127 -9.87 23.54 -9.02
N LEU A 128 -9.71 22.39 -9.65
CA LEU A 128 -10.17 22.16 -11.02
C LEU A 128 -11.46 21.32 -10.99
N PRO A 129 -12.51 21.69 -11.70
CA PRO A 129 -13.68 20.83 -11.85
C PRO A 129 -13.28 19.55 -12.58
N ILE A 130 -13.40 18.42 -11.87
CA ILE A 130 -12.87 17.16 -12.39
C ILE A 130 -13.85 16.55 -13.35
N LYS A 131 -13.45 16.53 -14.61
CA LYS A 131 -14.18 15.84 -15.65
C LYS A 131 -14.14 14.31 -15.39
N LEU A 132 -15.25 13.64 -15.68
CA LEU A 132 -15.40 12.19 -15.44
C LEU A 132 -14.27 11.37 -16.06
N HIS A 133 -13.85 11.72 -17.28
CA HIS A 133 -12.75 10.99 -17.94
C HIS A 133 -11.42 11.03 -17.17
N LEU A 134 -11.10 12.15 -16.49
CA LEU A 134 -9.90 12.23 -15.64
C LEU A 134 -10.02 11.32 -14.42
N LYS A 135 -11.21 11.20 -13.81
CA LYS A 135 -11.44 10.25 -12.70
C LYS A 135 -11.24 8.82 -13.16
N ILE A 136 -11.75 8.48 -14.35
CA ILE A 136 -11.61 7.14 -14.95
C ILE A 136 -10.13 6.83 -15.19
N ILE A 137 -9.43 7.68 -15.92
CA ILE A 137 -8.03 7.45 -16.30
C ILE A 137 -7.13 7.38 -15.05
N LEU A 138 -7.18 8.41 -14.20
CA LEU A 138 -6.32 8.47 -13.02
C LEU A 138 -6.66 7.36 -12.02
N GLY A 139 -7.95 7.08 -11.81
CA GLY A 139 -8.37 5.99 -10.91
C GLY A 139 -7.86 4.64 -11.38
N THR A 140 -8.06 4.32 -12.66
CA THR A 140 -7.62 3.04 -13.23
C THR A 140 -6.09 2.91 -13.20
N ILE A 141 -5.34 3.96 -13.57
CA ILE A 141 -3.88 3.95 -13.52
C ILE A 141 -3.38 3.76 -12.08
N VAL A 142 -3.92 4.50 -11.12
CA VAL A 142 -3.53 4.38 -9.71
C VAL A 142 -3.83 2.99 -9.18
N GLY A 143 -5.00 2.44 -9.47
CA GLY A 143 -5.36 1.09 -9.08
C GLY A 143 -4.42 0.04 -9.68
N PHE A 144 -4.15 0.15 -10.98
CA PHE A 144 -3.27 -0.76 -11.72
C PHE A 144 -1.84 -0.78 -11.15
N ILE A 145 -1.26 0.40 -10.92
CA ILE A 145 0.09 0.53 -10.33
C ILE A 145 0.10 0.07 -8.87
N SER A 146 -0.99 0.30 -8.13
CA SER A 146 -1.08 -0.09 -6.72
C SER A 146 -1.09 -1.60 -6.51
N ALA A 147 -1.59 -2.38 -7.46
CA ALA A 147 -1.75 -3.82 -7.31
C ALA A 147 -0.41 -4.58 -7.13
N PRO A 148 0.61 -4.42 -7.99
CA PRO A 148 1.89 -5.14 -7.82
C PRO A 148 2.72 -4.65 -6.64
N MET A 149 2.33 -3.55 -5.98
CA MET A 149 3.15 -2.85 -5.00
C MET A 149 2.49 -2.71 -3.64
N ASN A 150 1.20 -2.98 -3.55
CA ASN A 150 0.39 -2.66 -2.39
C ASN A 150 0.50 -1.17 -1.96
N TRP A 151 0.45 -0.28 -2.95
CA TRP A 151 0.64 1.17 -2.76
C TRP A 151 -0.70 1.92 -2.73
N GLY A 152 -1.55 1.55 -1.77
CA GLY A 152 -2.95 1.92 -1.82
C GLY A 152 -3.31 3.39 -1.67
N SER A 153 -2.89 4.05 -0.60
CA SER A 153 -3.46 5.38 -0.27
C SER A 153 -2.55 6.56 -0.60
N HIS A 154 -1.25 6.37 -0.74
CA HIS A 154 -0.30 7.47 -0.93
C HIS A 154 -0.54 8.31 -2.18
N MET A 155 -0.81 7.68 -3.32
CA MET A 155 -1.09 8.38 -4.58
C MET A 155 -2.45 9.07 -4.56
N ASN A 156 -3.41 8.53 -3.80
CA ASN A 156 -4.75 9.09 -3.75
C ASN A 156 -4.79 10.45 -3.03
N VAL A 157 -3.95 10.67 -2.00
CA VAL A 157 -3.93 11.96 -1.29
C VAL A 157 -3.56 13.13 -2.21
N PRO A 158 -2.43 13.14 -2.94
CA PRO A 158 -2.11 14.22 -3.85
C PRO A 158 -3.13 14.36 -5.00
N ILE A 159 -3.68 13.26 -5.51
CA ILE A 159 -4.71 13.30 -6.55
C ILE A 159 -6.00 13.93 -6.03
N LEU A 160 -6.45 13.59 -4.83
CA LEU A 160 -7.63 14.20 -4.23
C LEU A 160 -7.39 15.67 -3.88
N LYS A 161 -6.17 16.06 -3.48
CA LYS A 161 -5.79 17.47 -3.34
C LYS A 161 -5.83 18.19 -4.70
N PHE A 162 -5.30 17.58 -5.75
CA PHE A 162 -5.41 18.10 -7.10
C PHE A 162 -6.87 18.26 -7.54
N PHE A 163 -7.74 17.39 -7.05
CA PHE A 163 -9.19 17.48 -7.22
C PHE A 163 -9.87 18.56 -6.36
N GLY A 164 -9.10 19.35 -5.60
CA GLY A 164 -9.61 20.47 -4.79
C GLY A 164 -10.15 20.06 -3.41
N TYR A 165 -9.97 18.82 -2.99
CA TYR A 165 -10.36 18.41 -1.65
C TYR A 165 -9.41 18.98 -0.60
N SER A 166 -9.96 19.41 0.54
CA SER A 166 -9.15 19.80 1.70
C SER A 166 -8.27 18.63 2.12
N ILE A 167 -7.10 18.93 2.71
CA ILE A 167 -6.13 17.90 3.13
C ILE A 167 -6.77 16.82 4.02
N ASN A 168 -7.64 17.22 4.95
CA ASN A 168 -8.32 16.27 5.84
C ASN A 168 -9.25 15.33 5.08
N LYS A 169 -10.07 15.88 4.16
CA LYS A 169 -10.95 15.08 3.30
C LYS A 169 -10.15 14.20 2.34
N ALA A 170 -9.04 14.69 1.78
CA ALA A 170 -8.17 13.93 0.92
C ALA A 170 -7.55 12.72 1.66
N ILE A 171 -7.04 12.92 2.88
CA ILE A 171 -6.47 11.84 3.69
C ILE A 171 -7.55 10.81 4.08
N GLY A 172 -8.68 11.26 4.60
CA GLY A 172 -9.76 10.37 5.02
C GLY A 172 -10.36 9.56 3.88
N SER A 173 -10.61 10.20 2.72
CA SER A 173 -11.13 9.52 1.53
C SER A 173 -10.07 8.60 0.90
N ALA A 174 -8.80 8.99 0.90
CA ALA A 174 -7.70 8.13 0.45
C ALA A 174 -7.56 6.87 1.33
N ALA A 175 -7.79 6.97 2.64
CA ALA A 175 -7.81 5.81 3.52
C ALA A 175 -8.94 4.83 3.14
N ALA A 176 -10.14 5.34 2.81
CA ALA A 176 -11.26 4.50 2.36
C ALA A 176 -10.99 3.86 0.99
N ILE A 177 -10.38 4.59 0.06
CA ILE A 177 -9.94 4.05 -1.23
C ILE A 177 -8.84 2.99 -1.00
N GLY A 178 -7.90 3.23 -0.08
CA GLY A 178 -6.87 2.28 0.33
C GLY A 178 -7.45 0.98 0.90
N PHE A 179 -8.54 1.05 1.65
CA PHE A 179 -9.29 -0.14 2.08
C PHE A 179 -9.82 -0.94 0.88
N LEU A 180 -10.43 -0.26 -0.10
CA LEU A 180 -10.93 -0.93 -1.32
C LEU A 180 -9.78 -1.58 -2.11
N ILE A 181 -8.66 -0.88 -2.28
CA ILE A 181 -7.46 -1.41 -2.94
C ILE A 181 -6.98 -2.68 -2.22
N SER A 182 -6.92 -2.66 -0.89
CA SER A 182 -6.43 -3.79 -0.11
C SER A 182 -7.39 -4.98 -0.17
N LEU A 183 -8.69 -4.73 -0.12
CA LEU A 183 -9.72 -5.77 -0.21
C LEU A 183 -9.68 -6.48 -1.57
N PHE A 184 -9.76 -5.71 -2.66
CA PHE A 184 -9.75 -6.28 -4.01
C PHE A 184 -8.37 -6.81 -4.41
N GLY A 185 -7.29 -6.21 -3.92
CA GLY A 185 -5.93 -6.71 -4.07
C GLY A 185 -5.76 -8.08 -3.41
N ALA A 186 -6.19 -8.23 -2.15
CA ALA A 186 -6.13 -9.51 -1.44
C ALA A 186 -6.94 -10.60 -2.17
N ILE A 187 -8.18 -10.28 -2.60
CA ILE A 187 -9.03 -11.20 -3.37
C ILE A 187 -8.34 -11.59 -4.68
N GLY A 188 -7.77 -10.62 -5.42
CA GLY A 188 -7.08 -10.87 -6.67
C GLY A 188 -5.86 -11.78 -6.51
N PHE A 189 -5.01 -11.56 -5.50
CA PHE A 189 -3.86 -12.42 -5.22
C PHE A 189 -4.25 -13.79 -4.66
N LEU A 190 -5.34 -13.89 -3.90
CA LEU A 190 -5.89 -15.16 -3.45
C LEU A 190 -6.36 -16.01 -4.64
N ILE A 191 -7.16 -15.43 -5.53
CA ILE A 191 -7.69 -16.11 -6.71
C ILE A 191 -6.57 -16.51 -7.66
N SER A 192 -5.64 -15.58 -7.97
CA SER A 192 -4.54 -15.83 -8.89
C SER A 192 -3.60 -16.94 -8.40
N GLY A 193 -3.24 -16.94 -7.11
CA GLY A 193 -2.40 -18.00 -6.55
C GLY A 193 -3.12 -19.36 -6.49
N SER A 194 -4.44 -19.37 -6.24
CA SER A 194 -5.24 -20.59 -6.27
C SER A 194 -5.39 -21.14 -7.69
N TYR A 195 -5.58 -20.26 -8.67
CA TYR A 195 -5.66 -20.65 -10.08
C TYR A 195 -4.35 -21.25 -10.60
N LEU A 196 -3.21 -20.68 -10.20
CA LEU A 196 -1.88 -21.19 -10.57
C LEU A 196 -1.49 -22.46 -9.79
N LYS A 197 -2.38 -22.96 -8.90
CA LYS A 197 -2.15 -24.15 -8.05
C LYS A 197 -0.84 -24.10 -7.30
N THR A 198 -0.49 -22.93 -6.78
CA THR A 198 0.73 -22.73 -6.01
C THR A 198 0.62 -23.44 -4.66
N ASN A 199 1.37 -24.54 -4.48
CA ASN A 199 1.42 -25.29 -3.23
C ASN A 199 2.39 -24.64 -2.23
N LEU A 200 2.12 -23.38 -1.86
CA LEU A 200 2.94 -22.65 -0.90
C LEU A 200 2.59 -23.08 0.54
N PRO A 201 3.58 -23.33 1.41
CA PRO A 201 3.34 -23.81 2.76
C PRO A 201 2.44 -22.85 3.55
N LEU A 202 1.41 -23.41 4.23
CA LEU A 202 0.48 -22.69 5.10
C LEU A 202 -0.16 -21.45 4.44
N SER A 203 -0.39 -21.54 3.12
CA SER A 203 -0.91 -20.42 2.34
C SER A 203 -2.16 -20.83 1.53
N VAL A 204 -3.04 -19.86 1.30
CA VAL A 204 -4.19 -20.00 0.40
C VAL A 204 -4.00 -19.02 -0.75
N GLY A 205 -3.76 -19.55 -1.96
CA GLY A 205 -3.28 -18.72 -3.05
C GLY A 205 -1.96 -18.02 -2.69
N PHE A 206 -1.90 -16.72 -2.87
CA PHE A 206 -0.75 -15.89 -2.46
C PHE A 206 -0.94 -15.21 -1.09
N LEU A 207 -1.71 -15.82 -0.17
CA LEU A 207 -1.89 -15.32 1.19
C LEU A 207 -1.34 -16.33 2.20
N ASN A 208 -0.31 -15.94 2.95
CA ASN A 208 0.23 -16.76 4.03
C ASN A 208 -0.55 -16.54 5.32
N ILE A 209 -1.25 -17.59 5.80
CA ILE A 209 -2.15 -17.52 6.94
C ILE A 209 -1.43 -17.22 8.26
N PRO A 210 -0.30 -17.88 8.60
CA PRO A 210 0.44 -17.56 9.84
C PRO A 210 0.92 -16.10 9.88
N ALA A 211 1.47 -15.58 8.78
CA ALA A 211 1.92 -14.20 8.73
C ALA A 211 0.72 -13.24 8.90
N PHE A 212 -0.39 -13.49 8.24
CA PHE A 212 -1.62 -12.73 8.39
C PHE A 212 -2.09 -12.67 9.85
N LEU A 213 -2.21 -13.83 10.51
CA LEU A 213 -2.68 -13.92 11.90
C LEU A 213 -1.73 -13.25 12.90
N ILE A 214 -0.42 -13.34 12.70
CA ILE A 214 0.58 -12.72 13.59
C ILE A 214 0.62 -11.20 13.41
N PHE A 215 0.56 -10.73 12.17
CA PHE A 215 0.70 -9.30 11.89
C PHE A 215 -0.52 -8.49 12.30
N ILE A 216 -1.75 -8.98 12.10
CA ILE A 216 -2.99 -8.24 12.35
C ILE A 216 -3.08 -7.60 13.74
N PRO A 217 -3.01 -8.36 14.84
CA PRO A 217 -3.20 -7.79 16.16
C PRO A 217 -2.14 -6.73 16.48
N ILE A 218 -0.89 -7.00 16.10
CA ILE A 218 0.25 -6.13 16.39
C ILE A 218 0.18 -4.87 15.54
N THR A 219 -0.01 -5.00 14.21
CA THR A 219 -0.06 -3.84 13.31
C THR A 219 -1.26 -2.97 13.57
N THR A 220 -2.42 -3.56 13.88
CA THR A 220 -3.65 -2.80 14.23
C THR A 220 -3.48 -2.01 15.51
N PHE A 221 -2.85 -2.60 16.54
CA PHE A 221 -2.55 -1.92 17.80
C PHE A 221 -1.54 -0.79 17.60
N MET A 222 -0.42 -1.08 16.92
CA MET A 222 0.64 -0.12 16.65
C MET A 222 0.21 1.01 15.72
N ALA A 223 -0.68 0.73 14.76
CA ALA A 223 -1.24 1.76 13.88
C ALA A 223 -2.01 2.85 14.65
N ARG A 224 -2.72 2.47 15.73
CA ARG A 224 -3.37 3.45 16.60
C ARG A 224 -2.36 4.36 17.31
N ILE A 225 -1.24 3.80 17.75
CA ILE A 225 -0.16 4.56 18.40
C ILE A 225 0.51 5.49 17.38
N GLY A 226 0.84 4.98 16.19
CA GLY A 226 1.41 5.76 15.10
C GLY A 226 0.52 6.95 14.69
N ALA A 227 -0.78 6.70 14.51
CA ALA A 227 -1.74 7.74 14.15
C ALA A 227 -1.88 8.85 15.22
N ARG A 228 -1.75 8.52 16.51
CA ARG A 228 -1.72 9.53 17.57
C ARG A 228 -0.41 10.32 17.59
N THR A 229 0.69 9.69 17.23
CA THR A 229 2.03 10.27 17.28
C THR A 229 2.25 11.29 16.16
N VAL A 230 1.62 11.11 15.00
CA VAL A 230 1.77 12.04 13.85
C VAL A 230 1.37 13.48 14.17
N HIS A 231 0.41 13.67 15.06
CA HIS A 231 -0.03 15.01 15.47
C HIS A 231 0.98 15.76 16.35
N LYS A 232 2.00 15.07 16.87
CA LYS A 232 3.03 15.62 17.76
C LYS A 232 4.37 15.85 17.07
N ILE A 233 4.53 15.38 15.84
CA ILE A 233 5.81 15.43 15.12
C ILE A 233 5.69 16.29 13.86
N ASP A 234 6.78 16.97 13.51
CA ASP A 234 6.89 17.73 12.26
C ASP A 234 6.75 16.80 11.05
N LYS A 235 5.72 17.06 10.24
CA LYS A 235 5.39 16.26 9.05
C LYS A 235 6.53 16.21 8.05
N ASN A 236 7.29 17.31 7.89
CA ASN A 236 8.42 17.36 6.96
C ASN A 236 9.57 16.45 7.43
N LYS A 237 9.84 16.42 8.75
CA LYS A 237 10.86 15.52 9.32
C LYS A 237 10.47 14.05 9.12
N ILE A 238 9.21 13.72 9.40
CA ILE A 238 8.68 12.37 9.20
C ILE A 238 8.79 11.95 7.74
N SER A 239 8.35 12.80 6.79
CA SER A 239 8.42 12.51 5.35
C SER A 239 9.86 12.27 4.89
N LYS A 240 10.83 13.04 5.38
CA LYS A 240 12.25 12.83 5.07
C LYS A 240 12.79 11.52 5.62
N ILE A 241 12.50 11.20 6.90
CA ILE A 241 12.92 9.93 7.52
C ILE A 241 12.35 8.75 6.74
N PHE A 242 11.08 8.84 6.35
CA PHE A 242 10.45 7.80 5.53
C PHE A 242 11.05 7.73 4.13
N GLY A 243 11.35 8.86 3.50
CA GLY A 243 12.06 8.92 2.23
C GLY A 243 13.42 8.21 2.29
N ILE A 244 14.22 8.46 3.34
CA ILE A 244 15.50 7.77 3.55
C ILE A 244 15.29 6.26 3.72
N PHE A 245 14.31 5.86 4.54
CA PHE A 245 13.97 4.45 4.71
C PHE A 245 13.61 3.78 3.37
N LEU A 246 12.76 4.42 2.58
CA LEU A 246 12.38 3.91 1.26
C LEU A 246 13.56 3.85 0.28
N LEU A 247 14.49 4.80 0.37
CA LEU A 247 15.72 4.78 -0.44
C LEU A 247 16.56 3.54 -0.12
N ILE A 248 16.74 3.23 1.15
CA ILE A 248 17.47 2.03 1.60
C ILE A 248 16.77 0.76 1.09
N VAL A 249 15.44 0.70 1.22
CA VAL A 249 14.64 -0.45 0.75
C VAL A 249 14.77 -0.59 -0.77
N ALA A 250 14.60 0.50 -1.53
CA ALA A 250 14.72 0.48 -2.99
C ALA A 250 16.11 0.01 -3.45
N SER A 251 17.17 0.52 -2.83
CA SER A 251 18.56 0.12 -3.13
C SER A 251 18.77 -1.37 -2.85
N LYS A 252 18.22 -1.89 -1.75
CA LYS A 252 18.34 -3.29 -1.38
C LYS A 252 17.57 -4.21 -2.34
N PHE A 253 16.36 -3.81 -2.78
CA PHE A 253 15.59 -4.57 -3.77
C PHE A 253 16.21 -4.50 -5.18
N LEU A 254 16.82 -3.37 -5.56
CA LEU A 254 17.60 -3.29 -6.78
C LEU A 254 18.81 -4.22 -6.74
N TYR A 255 19.51 -4.28 -5.62
CA TYR A 255 20.61 -5.23 -5.43
C TYR A 255 20.13 -6.68 -5.56
N GLU A 256 19.01 -7.04 -4.91
CA GLU A 256 18.38 -8.36 -5.00
C GLU A 256 18.03 -8.72 -6.46
N TYR A 257 17.51 -7.76 -7.22
CA TYR A 257 17.21 -7.96 -8.65
C TYR A 257 18.41 -8.42 -9.47
N PHE A 258 19.61 -7.92 -9.16
CA PHE A 258 20.83 -8.32 -9.86
C PHE A 258 21.41 -9.64 -9.36
N GLN A 259 20.98 -10.13 -8.18
CA GLN A 259 21.45 -11.40 -7.60
C GLN A 259 20.61 -12.61 -8.06
N ILE A 260 19.34 -12.41 -8.36
CA ILE A 260 18.40 -13.41 -8.90
C ILE A 260 18.48 -13.41 -10.44
#